data_a484ef13e2e22cb735d3bd64d06859d9
#
_entry.id   a484ef13e2e22cb735d3bd64d06859d9
#
_cell.length_a   1.000
_cell.length_b   1.000
_cell.length_c   1.000
_cell.angle_alpha   90.00
_cell.angle_beta   90.00
_cell.angle_gamma   90.00
#
_symmetry.space_group_name_H-M   'P 1'
#
loop_
_entity.id
_entity.type
_entity.pdbx_description
1 polymer ?
#
loop_
_entity_poly.entity_id
_entity_poly.type
_entity_poly.pdbx_seq_one_letter_code
_entity_poly.pdbx_strand_id
1 'polypeptide(L)'
;MKIFILEDEVVLAISVQEFLEDLGYEVVYKTNSQDAFDTIYNNAFDLLLLDVKVGGEQNGFELLSLLRQYNIATPAIFITSLNDIENLTQGYACGCCDYIRKPFDLAELKLRVEQVIKLHCFSSSKDIIELAFNYKFDTKNMQLTLDKTVISLSKTETKLLELLIKQRGSVVTYEMFWEEVWGEWIEPTNIRVQVGNLRKKLKYDFIKNIRGVGYKIDI
;
A
#
# COMPACT_ATOMS: atom_id res chain seq x y z
N MET A 1 13.82 6.70 0.44
CA MET A 1 13.21 5.38 0.23
C MET A 1 14.32 4.35 0.31
N LYS A 2 14.02 3.19 0.90
CA LYS A 2 15.02 2.15 1.18
C LYS A 2 14.75 0.90 0.34
N ILE A 3 15.75 0.49 -0.45
CA ILE A 3 15.68 -0.65 -1.37
C ILE A 3 16.57 -1.76 -0.85
N PHE A 4 16.06 -2.99 -0.89
CA PHE A 4 16.84 -4.19 -0.58
C PHE A 4 17.19 -4.93 -1.87
N ILE A 5 18.42 -5.46 -1.97
CA ILE A 5 18.90 -6.25 -3.09
C ILE A 5 19.36 -7.63 -2.59
N LEU A 6 18.88 -8.70 -3.21
CA LEU A 6 19.41 -10.04 -3.10
C LEU A 6 20.09 -10.41 -4.43
N GLU A 7 21.40 -10.57 -4.42
CA GLU A 7 22.22 -10.87 -5.61
C GLU A 7 23.52 -11.54 -5.18
N ASP A 8 23.82 -12.73 -5.66
CA ASP A 8 25.04 -13.47 -5.29
C ASP A 8 26.28 -13.03 -6.08
N GLU A 9 26.09 -12.41 -7.24
CA GLU A 9 27.18 -11.78 -7.99
C GLU A 9 27.52 -10.42 -7.40
N VAL A 10 28.54 -10.38 -6.53
CA VAL A 10 28.93 -9.17 -5.76
C VAL A 10 29.18 -7.96 -6.65
N VAL A 11 29.81 -8.15 -7.82
CA VAL A 11 30.10 -7.03 -8.74
C VAL A 11 28.81 -6.39 -9.26
N LEU A 12 27.83 -7.21 -9.63
CA LEU A 12 26.52 -6.75 -10.07
C LEU A 12 25.77 -6.07 -8.92
N ALA A 13 25.77 -6.68 -7.73
CA ALA A 13 25.13 -6.11 -6.53
C ALA A 13 25.66 -4.70 -6.22
N ILE A 14 26.98 -4.52 -6.23
CA ILE A 14 27.63 -3.22 -5.98
C ILE A 14 27.28 -2.21 -7.10
N SER A 15 27.34 -2.61 -8.37
CA SER A 15 27.02 -1.71 -9.48
C SER A 15 25.55 -1.24 -9.44
N VAL A 16 24.62 -2.13 -9.08
CA VAL A 16 23.20 -1.77 -8.91
C VAL A 16 23.02 -0.88 -7.67
N GLN A 17 23.69 -1.18 -6.57
CA GLN A 17 23.67 -0.36 -5.36
C GLN A 17 24.12 1.06 -5.65
N GLU A 18 25.34 1.25 -6.19
CA GLU A 18 25.91 2.57 -6.50
C GLU A 18 24.96 3.36 -7.41
N PHE A 19 24.44 2.72 -8.45
CA PHE A 19 23.52 3.37 -9.38
C PHE A 19 22.22 3.85 -8.69
N LEU A 20 21.65 3.05 -7.80
CA LEU A 20 20.42 3.41 -7.09
C LEU A 20 20.71 4.46 -5.99
N GLU A 21 21.87 4.42 -5.35
CA GLU A 21 22.30 5.43 -4.39
C GLU A 21 22.50 6.79 -5.05
N ASP A 22 23.06 6.83 -6.28
CA ASP A 22 23.17 8.04 -7.10
C ASP A 22 21.80 8.65 -7.46
N LEU A 23 20.75 7.82 -7.51
CA LEU A 23 19.36 8.27 -7.67
C LEU A 23 18.69 8.73 -6.35
N GLY A 24 19.41 8.66 -5.23
CA GLY A 24 18.97 9.13 -3.91
C GLY A 24 18.21 8.07 -3.08
N TYR A 25 18.30 6.79 -3.41
CA TYR A 25 17.78 5.69 -2.61
C TYR A 25 18.79 5.28 -1.52
N GLU A 26 18.32 4.79 -0.39
CA GLU A 26 19.14 4.05 0.57
C GLU A 26 19.10 2.58 0.17
N VAL A 27 20.28 1.95 -0.02
CA VAL A 27 20.34 0.59 -0.56
C VAL A 27 21.11 -0.35 0.38
N VAL A 28 20.55 -1.52 0.59
CA VAL A 28 21.18 -2.62 1.35
C VAL A 28 21.18 -3.85 0.49
N TYR A 29 22.31 -4.55 0.33
CA TYR A 29 22.35 -5.82 -0.37
C TYR A 29 22.82 -6.99 0.49
N LYS A 30 22.40 -8.18 0.12
CA LYS A 30 22.86 -9.47 0.64
C LYS A 30 23.10 -10.44 -0.52
N THR A 31 23.98 -11.41 -0.29
CA THR A 31 24.43 -12.35 -1.31
C THR A 31 23.86 -13.76 -1.14
N ASN A 32 23.08 -13.98 -0.09
CA ASN A 32 22.43 -15.25 0.19
C ASN A 32 21.05 -15.07 0.81
N SER A 33 20.20 -16.07 0.68
CA SER A 33 18.79 -16.00 1.09
C SER A 33 18.59 -15.94 2.60
N GLN A 34 19.47 -16.54 3.42
CA GLN A 34 19.34 -16.55 4.87
C GLN A 34 19.57 -15.14 5.45
N ASP A 35 20.69 -14.51 5.08
CA ASP A 35 21.00 -13.15 5.52
C ASP A 35 19.97 -12.14 4.97
N ALA A 36 19.42 -12.42 3.78
CA ALA A 36 18.36 -11.62 3.18
C ALA A 36 17.09 -11.68 4.03
N PHE A 37 16.63 -12.88 4.40
CA PHE A 37 15.46 -13.05 5.23
C PHE A 37 15.61 -12.30 6.56
N ASP A 38 16.70 -12.52 7.29
CA ASP A 38 16.95 -11.88 8.58
C ASP A 38 17.01 -10.36 8.46
N THR A 39 17.62 -9.85 7.38
CA THR A 39 17.71 -8.40 7.14
C THR A 39 16.34 -7.80 6.84
N ILE A 40 15.54 -8.44 5.97
CA ILE A 40 14.21 -7.94 5.59
C ILE A 40 13.23 -8.06 6.77
N TYR A 41 13.32 -9.14 7.55
CA TYR A 41 12.45 -9.36 8.70
C TYR A 41 12.64 -8.30 9.80
N ASN A 42 13.89 -7.87 10.02
CA ASN A 42 14.24 -6.92 11.08
C ASN A 42 14.23 -5.45 10.64
N ASN A 43 14.04 -5.16 9.36
CA ASN A 43 14.06 -3.79 8.82
C ASN A 43 12.92 -3.55 7.84
N ALA A 44 12.44 -2.31 7.78
CA ALA A 44 11.46 -1.90 6.78
C ALA A 44 12.17 -1.50 5.49
N PHE A 45 11.65 -2.00 4.35
CA PHE A 45 12.07 -1.64 3.01
C PHE A 45 10.86 -1.22 2.17
N ASP A 46 11.09 -0.32 1.22
CA ASP A 46 10.06 0.18 0.30
C ASP A 46 9.97 -0.68 -0.97
N LEU A 47 11.06 -1.37 -1.33
CA LEU A 47 11.15 -2.25 -2.50
C LEU A 47 12.18 -3.37 -2.26
N LEU A 48 11.90 -4.55 -2.78
CA LEU A 48 12.83 -5.69 -2.83
C LEU A 48 13.22 -5.95 -4.30
N LEU A 49 14.53 -5.99 -4.59
CA LEU A 49 15.09 -6.50 -5.85
C LEU A 49 15.71 -7.86 -5.56
N LEU A 50 15.17 -8.92 -6.14
CA LEU A 50 15.51 -10.29 -5.77
C LEU A 50 16.01 -11.07 -7.00
N ASP A 51 17.25 -11.56 -6.98
CA ASP A 51 17.62 -12.61 -7.93
C ASP A 51 16.95 -13.92 -7.51
N VAL A 52 16.50 -14.66 -8.48
CA VAL A 52 15.93 -16.00 -8.28
C VAL A 52 17.02 -17.03 -8.00
N LYS A 53 18.17 -16.93 -8.71
CA LYS A 53 19.29 -17.85 -8.57
C LYS A 53 20.33 -17.28 -7.62
N VAL A 54 20.15 -17.53 -6.34
CA VAL A 54 21.11 -17.11 -5.31
C VAL A 54 21.59 -18.28 -4.50
N GLY A 55 22.80 -18.16 -3.94
CA GLY A 55 23.34 -19.12 -3.00
C GLY A 55 22.54 -19.16 -1.70
N GLY A 56 22.44 -20.33 -1.08
CA GLY A 56 21.74 -20.54 0.18
C GLY A 56 20.76 -21.71 0.15
N GLU A 57 19.97 -21.86 1.20
CA GLU A 57 18.99 -22.95 1.33
C GLU A 57 17.73 -22.73 0.48
N GLN A 58 17.45 -21.47 0.10
CA GLN A 58 16.24 -21.06 -0.61
C GLN A 58 16.60 -20.21 -1.82
N ASN A 59 15.86 -20.38 -2.91
CA ASN A 59 15.93 -19.48 -4.05
C ASN A 59 15.08 -18.21 -3.80
N GLY A 60 15.16 -17.22 -4.71
CA GLY A 60 14.45 -15.96 -4.56
C GLY A 60 12.91 -16.09 -4.51
N PHE A 61 12.32 -17.09 -5.19
CA PHE A 61 10.88 -17.36 -5.13
C PHE A 61 10.45 -17.88 -3.77
N GLU A 62 11.23 -18.83 -3.22
CA GLU A 62 10.97 -19.40 -1.90
C GLU A 62 11.12 -18.35 -0.81
N LEU A 63 12.15 -17.49 -0.91
CA LEU A 63 12.33 -16.37 -0.01
C LEU A 63 11.12 -15.42 -0.04
N LEU A 64 10.65 -15.01 -1.24
CA LEU A 64 9.50 -14.12 -1.33
C LEU A 64 8.23 -14.78 -0.78
N SER A 65 8.02 -16.07 -1.06
CA SER A 65 6.89 -16.84 -0.51
C SER A 65 6.93 -16.89 1.02
N LEU A 66 8.11 -17.10 1.60
CA LEU A 66 8.31 -17.10 3.04
C LEU A 66 8.02 -15.72 3.64
N LEU A 67 8.54 -14.65 3.04
CA LEU A 67 8.24 -13.27 3.47
C LEU A 67 6.74 -12.98 3.47
N ARG A 68 6.00 -13.46 2.47
CA ARG A 68 4.52 -13.32 2.40
C ARG A 68 3.82 -14.08 3.53
N GLN A 69 4.31 -15.27 3.91
CA GLN A 69 3.78 -16.01 5.08
C GLN A 69 3.96 -15.24 6.39
N TYR A 70 5.04 -14.45 6.51
CA TYR A 70 5.27 -13.57 7.65
C TYR A 70 4.58 -12.19 7.51
N ASN A 71 3.62 -12.05 6.58
CA ASN A 71 2.87 -10.81 6.32
C ASN A 71 3.74 -9.62 5.89
N ILE A 72 4.92 -9.85 5.34
CA ILE A 72 5.76 -8.81 4.75
C ILE A 72 5.26 -8.56 3.33
N ALA A 73 4.52 -7.47 3.14
CA ALA A 73 3.87 -7.12 1.88
C ALA A 73 4.72 -6.18 0.99
N THR A 74 5.98 -5.94 1.34
CA THR A 74 6.89 -5.08 0.55
C THR A 74 6.88 -5.49 -0.92
N PRO A 75 6.67 -4.55 -1.88
CA PRO A 75 6.70 -4.86 -3.30
C PRO A 75 8.04 -5.46 -3.72
N ALA A 76 8.02 -6.40 -4.65
CA ALA A 76 9.21 -7.10 -5.10
C ALA A 76 9.30 -7.13 -6.63
N ILE A 77 10.51 -6.92 -7.15
CA ILE A 77 10.88 -7.13 -8.55
C ILE A 77 11.89 -8.27 -8.58
N PHE A 78 11.68 -9.26 -9.44
CA PHE A 78 12.70 -10.26 -9.70
C PHE A 78 13.68 -9.81 -10.78
N ILE A 79 14.97 -10.02 -10.54
CA ILE A 79 16.05 -9.80 -11.51
C ILE A 79 16.66 -11.18 -11.78
N THR A 80 16.48 -11.74 -12.98
CA THR A 80 16.86 -13.14 -13.20
C THR A 80 17.27 -13.47 -14.63
N SER A 81 18.15 -14.44 -14.79
CA SER A 81 18.52 -15.04 -16.08
C SER A 81 17.55 -16.12 -16.56
N LEU A 82 16.53 -16.47 -15.78
CA LEU A 82 15.57 -17.52 -16.13
C LEU A 82 14.63 -17.05 -17.26
N ASN A 83 14.45 -17.93 -18.24
CA ASN A 83 13.78 -17.60 -19.50
C ASN A 83 12.42 -18.30 -19.66
N ASP A 84 12.03 -19.18 -18.72
CA ASP A 84 10.87 -20.05 -18.90
C ASP A 84 9.58 -19.39 -18.39
N ILE A 85 8.49 -19.59 -19.13
CA ILE A 85 7.15 -19.11 -18.78
C ILE A 85 6.70 -19.67 -17.41
N GLU A 86 7.13 -20.88 -17.06
CA GLU A 86 6.83 -21.50 -15.75
C GLU A 86 7.40 -20.67 -14.59
N ASN A 87 8.62 -20.15 -14.73
CA ASN A 87 9.25 -19.30 -13.73
C ASN A 87 8.54 -17.95 -13.58
N LEU A 88 8.07 -17.36 -14.68
CA LEU A 88 7.25 -16.15 -14.64
C LEU A 88 5.94 -16.40 -13.91
N THR A 89 5.27 -17.52 -14.20
CA THR A 89 4.01 -17.90 -13.55
C THR A 89 4.22 -18.10 -12.04
N GLN A 90 5.30 -18.76 -11.65
CA GLN A 90 5.64 -18.98 -10.24
C GLN A 90 5.87 -17.64 -9.50
N GLY A 91 6.61 -16.72 -10.09
CA GLY A 91 6.90 -15.45 -9.45
C GLY A 91 5.67 -14.55 -9.27
N TYR A 92 4.79 -14.49 -10.26
CA TYR A 92 3.51 -13.78 -10.08
C TYR A 92 2.62 -14.46 -9.03
N ALA A 93 2.64 -15.80 -8.95
CA ALA A 93 1.93 -16.54 -7.90
C ALA A 93 2.48 -16.23 -6.49
N CYS A 94 3.80 -15.96 -6.35
CA CYS A 94 4.42 -15.52 -5.09
C CYS A 94 4.13 -14.05 -4.75
N GLY A 95 3.48 -13.30 -5.64
CA GLY A 95 3.11 -11.89 -5.42
C GLY A 95 4.25 -10.92 -5.70
N CYS A 96 5.07 -11.17 -6.73
CA CYS A 96 5.97 -10.15 -7.27
C CYS A 96 5.20 -9.12 -8.10
N CYS A 97 5.79 -7.93 -8.25
CA CYS A 97 5.19 -6.82 -8.97
C CYS A 97 5.69 -6.73 -10.41
N ASP A 98 6.93 -7.12 -10.66
CA ASP A 98 7.57 -7.04 -11.99
C ASP A 98 8.77 -7.98 -12.09
N TYR A 99 9.31 -8.09 -13.31
CA TYR A 99 10.48 -8.89 -13.68
C TYR A 99 11.47 -8.10 -14.54
N ILE A 100 12.77 -8.26 -14.25
CA ILE A 100 13.87 -7.77 -15.06
C ILE A 100 14.73 -8.95 -15.48
N ARG A 101 15.00 -9.05 -16.76
CA ARG A 101 15.77 -10.15 -17.33
C ARG A 101 17.25 -9.77 -17.47
N LYS A 102 18.14 -10.64 -16.95
CA LYS A 102 19.58 -10.51 -17.17
C LYS A 102 19.98 -11.00 -18.59
N PRO A 103 20.84 -10.30 -19.33
CA PRO A 103 21.44 -9.00 -18.98
C PRO A 103 20.42 -7.85 -19.17
N PHE A 104 20.51 -6.81 -18.34
CA PHE A 104 19.63 -5.64 -18.39
C PHE A 104 20.43 -4.33 -18.41
N ASP A 105 19.80 -3.26 -18.89
CA ASP A 105 20.35 -1.91 -18.81
C ASP A 105 19.93 -1.25 -17.49
N LEU A 106 20.82 -0.48 -16.88
CA LEU A 106 20.52 0.27 -15.66
C LEU A 106 19.38 1.28 -15.86
N ALA A 107 19.20 1.81 -17.09
CA ALA A 107 18.06 2.65 -17.42
C ALA A 107 16.74 1.87 -17.40
N GLU A 108 16.70 0.59 -17.82
CA GLU A 108 15.54 -0.27 -17.68
C GLU A 108 15.23 -0.53 -16.19
N LEU A 109 16.25 -0.86 -15.39
CA LEU A 109 16.11 -1.05 -13.95
C LEU A 109 15.47 0.18 -13.30
N LYS A 110 15.99 1.38 -13.61
CA LYS A 110 15.45 2.65 -13.09
C LYS A 110 13.94 2.80 -13.39
N LEU A 111 13.57 2.64 -14.65
CA LEU A 111 12.16 2.80 -15.08
C LEU A 111 11.23 1.83 -14.35
N ARG A 112 11.63 0.57 -14.18
CA ARG A 112 10.83 -0.44 -13.48
C ARG A 112 10.75 -0.18 -11.98
N VAL A 113 11.87 0.19 -11.36
CA VAL A 113 11.91 0.60 -9.95
C VAL A 113 10.98 1.78 -9.71
N GLU A 114 11.10 2.85 -10.51
CA GLU A 114 10.24 4.03 -10.40
C GLU A 114 8.76 3.68 -10.63
N GLN A 115 8.45 2.80 -11.59
CA GLN A 115 7.08 2.37 -11.87
C GLN A 115 6.49 1.57 -10.71
N VAL A 116 7.21 0.59 -10.16
CA VAL A 116 6.73 -0.21 -9.03
C VAL A 116 6.57 0.65 -7.78
N ILE A 117 7.54 1.50 -7.50
CA ILE A 117 7.46 2.49 -6.41
C ILE A 117 6.24 3.40 -6.61
N LYS A 118 6.02 3.91 -7.81
CA LYS A 118 4.87 4.76 -8.13
C LYS A 118 3.54 4.02 -7.94
N LEU A 119 3.45 2.77 -8.35
CA LEU A 119 2.23 1.97 -8.21
C LEU A 119 1.97 1.56 -6.75
N HIS A 120 3.00 1.26 -5.96
CA HIS A 120 2.87 0.73 -4.61
C HIS A 120 3.04 1.78 -3.51
N CYS A 121 3.89 2.79 -3.70
CA CYS A 121 4.05 3.89 -2.75
C CYS A 121 3.10 5.05 -3.04
N PHE A 122 2.67 5.24 -4.30
CA PHE A 122 1.54 6.14 -4.63
C PHE A 122 0.17 5.45 -4.53
N SER A 123 0.11 4.13 -4.34
CA SER A 123 -1.10 3.51 -3.77
C SER A 123 -1.34 4.00 -2.35
N SER A 124 -0.32 4.31 -1.55
CA SER A 124 -0.52 5.04 -0.29
C SER A 124 -1.04 6.48 -0.50
N SER A 125 -0.84 7.12 -1.64
CA SER A 125 -1.52 8.39 -1.97
C SER A 125 -2.90 8.20 -2.63
N LYS A 126 -3.19 7.03 -3.25
CA LYS A 126 -4.55 6.64 -3.64
C LYS A 126 -5.37 6.16 -2.45
N ASP A 127 -4.72 5.59 -1.46
CA ASP A 127 -5.36 5.15 -0.22
C ASP A 127 -5.59 6.33 0.75
N ILE A 128 -4.93 7.48 0.56
CA ILE A 128 -5.18 8.69 1.33
C ILE A 128 -6.04 9.64 0.50
N ILE A 129 -7.28 9.80 0.90
CA ILE A 129 -8.20 10.78 0.33
C ILE A 129 -8.06 12.06 1.13
N GLU A 130 -7.66 13.14 0.46
CA GLU A 130 -7.66 14.47 1.04
C GLU A 130 -9.09 14.98 1.09
N LEU A 131 -9.50 15.46 2.26
CA LEU A 131 -10.80 16.02 2.53
C LEU A 131 -10.67 17.52 2.83
N ALA A 132 -11.80 18.22 2.97
CA ALA A 132 -11.80 19.62 3.35
C ALA A 132 -11.04 19.86 4.68
N PHE A 133 -10.47 21.05 4.86
CA PHE A 133 -9.79 21.51 6.08
C PHE A 133 -8.57 20.66 6.50
N ASN A 134 -7.78 20.15 5.55
CA ASN A 134 -6.60 19.30 5.78
C ASN A 134 -6.88 17.95 6.46
N TYR A 135 -8.11 17.48 6.48
CA TYR A 135 -8.38 16.11 6.85
C TYR A 135 -7.86 15.15 5.77
N LYS A 136 -7.33 14.01 6.21
CA LYS A 136 -6.92 12.91 5.33
C LYS A 136 -7.52 11.62 5.83
N PHE A 137 -8.14 10.87 4.94
CA PHE A 137 -8.69 9.56 5.24
C PHE A 137 -7.89 8.48 4.54
N ASP A 138 -7.27 7.61 5.32
CA ASP A 138 -6.57 6.41 4.85
C ASP A 138 -7.59 5.29 4.66
N THR A 139 -7.88 4.95 3.41
CA THR A 139 -8.87 3.91 3.07
C THR A 139 -8.37 2.50 3.36
N LYS A 140 -7.06 2.28 3.42
CA LYS A 140 -6.46 0.98 3.73
C LYS A 140 -6.50 0.70 5.24
N ASN A 141 -6.10 1.68 6.04
CA ASN A 141 -6.09 1.57 7.50
C ASN A 141 -7.40 2.06 8.14
N MET A 142 -8.35 2.55 7.33
CA MET A 142 -9.64 3.07 7.78
C MET A 142 -9.50 4.15 8.86
N GLN A 143 -8.53 5.07 8.66
CA GLN A 143 -8.10 6.03 9.65
C GLN A 143 -8.26 7.47 9.17
N LEU A 144 -8.88 8.31 10.01
CA LEU A 144 -8.99 9.75 9.77
C LEU A 144 -7.89 10.50 10.52
N THR A 145 -7.22 11.43 9.85
CA THR A 145 -6.22 12.31 10.45
C THR A 145 -6.51 13.78 10.14
N LEU A 146 -6.13 14.66 11.06
CA LEU A 146 -6.08 16.12 10.87
C LEU A 146 -4.70 16.60 11.30
N ASP A 147 -3.98 17.29 10.42
CA ASP A 147 -2.63 17.82 10.69
C ASP A 147 -1.69 16.76 11.30
N LYS A 148 -1.71 15.52 10.74
CA LYS A 148 -0.98 14.33 11.21
C LYS A 148 -1.45 13.76 12.54
N THR A 149 -2.47 14.32 13.18
CA THR A 149 -3.06 13.77 14.42
C THR A 149 -4.20 12.82 14.08
N VAL A 150 -4.16 11.61 14.63
CA VAL A 150 -5.20 10.58 14.41
C VAL A 150 -6.46 10.95 15.18
N ILE A 151 -7.60 10.89 14.50
CA ILE A 151 -8.93 11.05 15.11
C ILE A 151 -9.53 9.66 15.34
N SER A 152 -9.75 9.31 16.59
CA SER A 152 -10.31 8.01 16.97
C SER A 152 -11.80 7.94 16.62
N LEU A 153 -12.13 7.10 15.64
CA LEU A 153 -13.51 6.80 15.22
C LEU A 153 -13.93 5.41 15.70
N SER A 154 -15.19 5.24 16.02
CA SER A 154 -15.79 3.91 16.20
C SER A 154 -15.94 3.19 14.85
N LYS A 155 -16.16 1.86 14.86
CA LYS A 155 -16.42 1.11 13.62
C LYS A 155 -17.57 1.70 12.79
N THR A 156 -18.66 2.10 13.44
CA THR A 156 -19.82 2.69 12.77
C THR A 156 -19.49 4.06 12.18
N GLU A 157 -18.81 4.93 12.93
CA GLU A 157 -18.39 6.25 12.44
C GLU A 157 -17.43 6.15 11.26
N THR A 158 -16.51 5.17 11.28
CA THR A 158 -15.59 4.91 10.19
C THR A 158 -16.33 4.48 8.92
N LYS A 159 -17.27 3.53 9.02
CA LYS A 159 -18.10 3.10 7.87
C LYS A 159 -18.97 4.23 7.32
N LEU A 160 -19.57 5.05 8.20
CA LEU A 160 -20.33 6.23 7.79
C LEU A 160 -19.47 7.21 6.99
N LEU A 161 -18.28 7.50 7.49
CA LEU A 161 -17.35 8.40 6.82
C LEU A 161 -16.86 7.81 5.49
N GLU A 162 -16.52 6.52 5.45
CA GLU A 162 -16.13 5.81 4.24
C GLU A 162 -17.21 5.89 3.15
N LEU A 163 -18.48 5.65 3.50
CA LEU A 163 -19.60 5.73 2.56
C LEU A 163 -19.76 7.15 2.02
N LEU A 164 -19.70 8.17 2.89
CA LEU A 164 -19.74 9.56 2.49
C LEU A 164 -18.60 9.93 1.53
N ILE A 165 -17.40 9.41 1.78
CA ILE A 165 -16.22 9.62 0.93
C ILE A 165 -16.38 8.92 -0.42
N LYS A 166 -16.86 7.67 -0.45
CA LYS A 166 -17.14 6.95 -1.70
C LYS A 166 -18.16 7.68 -2.59
N GLN A 167 -19.17 8.28 -1.97
CA GLN A 167 -20.25 9.01 -2.64
C GLN A 167 -20.03 10.54 -2.67
N ARG A 168 -18.75 10.97 -2.54
CA ARG A 168 -18.42 12.41 -2.51
C ARG A 168 -19.00 13.13 -3.73
N GLY A 169 -19.49 14.34 -3.49
CA GLY A 169 -20.18 15.13 -4.53
C GLY A 169 -21.65 14.75 -4.73
N SER A 170 -22.10 13.60 -4.22
CA SER A 170 -23.50 13.13 -4.27
C SER A 170 -24.11 13.07 -2.88
N VAL A 171 -25.43 12.97 -2.80
CA VAL A 171 -26.13 12.80 -1.53
C VAL A 171 -26.20 11.33 -1.18
N VAL A 172 -25.73 10.96 0.01
CA VAL A 172 -25.92 9.63 0.61
C VAL A 172 -27.29 9.64 1.31
N THR A 173 -28.21 8.84 0.79
CA THR A 173 -29.58 8.75 1.34
C THR A 173 -29.61 7.88 2.60
N TYR A 174 -30.71 7.96 3.36
CA TYR A 174 -30.89 7.09 4.53
C TYR A 174 -30.90 5.60 4.15
N GLU A 175 -31.47 5.26 2.97
CA GLU A 175 -31.45 3.90 2.43
C GLU A 175 -30.01 3.40 2.24
N MET A 176 -29.15 4.17 1.60
CA MET A 176 -27.76 3.81 1.39
C MET A 176 -27.01 3.61 2.71
N PHE A 177 -27.32 4.41 3.75
CA PHE A 177 -26.69 4.23 5.05
C PHE A 177 -27.08 2.90 5.68
N TRP A 178 -28.36 2.54 5.74
CA TRP A 178 -28.73 1.28 6.38
C TRP A 178 -28.26 0.06 5.59
N GLU A 179 -28.27 0.10 4.27
CA GLU A 179 -27.77 -1.01 3.44
C GLU A 179 -26.26 -1.21 3.61
N GLU A 180 -25.47 -0.15 3.45
CA GLU A 180 -24.00 -0.25 3.38
C GLU A 180 -23.31 -0.27 4.77
N VAL A 181 -23.91 0.37 5.78
CA VAL A 181 -23.28 0.49 7.10
C VAL A 181 -23.77 -0.57 8.07
N TRP A 182 -25.08 -0.86 8.08
CA TRP A 182 -25.69 -1.80 9.02
C TRP A 182 -26.12 -3.12 8.39
N GLY A 183 -26.40 -3.17 7.10
CA GLY A 183 -26.92 -4.37 6.41
C GLY A 183 -28.39 -4.67 6.71
N GLU A 184 -29.08 -3.78 7.44
CA GLU A 184 -30.49 -3.89 7.81
C GLU A 184 -31.13 -2.50 7.94
N TRP A 185 -32.45 -2.46 7.95
CA TRP A 185 -33.18 -1.19 8.14
C TRP A 185 -32.92 -0.59 9.54
N ILE A 186 -32.54 0.66 9.57
CA ILE A 186 -32.31 1.45 10.78
C ILE A 186 -33.14 2.73 10.72
N GLU A 187 -33.77 3.06 11.82
CA GLU A 187 -34.56 4.29 11.92
C GLU A 187 -33.69 5.53 11.60
N PRO A 188 -34.14 6.45 10.73
CA PRO A 188 -33.38 7.66 10.37
C PRO A 188 -32.89 8.49 11.56
N THR A 189 -33.60 8.42 12.69
CA THR A 189 -33.20 9.08 13.94
C THR A 189 -31.86 8.53 14.47
N ASN A 190 -31.66 7.20 14.38
CA ASN A 190 -30.41 6.56 14.81
C ASN A 190 -29.23 6.99 13.90
N ILE A 191 -29.46 7.07 12.59
CA ILE A 191 -28.46 7.55 11.64
C ILE A 191 -28.06 9.00 11.98
N ARG A 192 -29.04 9.88 12.28
CA ARG A 192 -28.78 11.25 12.70
C ARG A 192 -27.92 11.33 13.96
N VAL A 193 -28.18 10.48 14.93
CA VAL A 193 -27.38 10.39 16.18
C VAL A 193 -25.95 10.00 15.86
N GLN A 194 -25.74 8.97 15.02
CA GLN A 194 -24.40 8.50 14.67
C GLN A 194 -23.61 9.54 13.85
N VAL A 195 -24.25 10.20 12.89
CA VAL A 195 -23.63 11.30 12.16
C VAL A 195 -23.33 12.48 13.11
N GLY A 196 -24.21 12.76 14.06
CA GLY A 196 -23.99 13.75 15.11
C GLY A 196 -22.77 13.43 16.01
N ASN A 197 -22.58 12.14 16.35
CA ASN A 197 -21.41 11.70 17.11
C ASN A 197 -20.11 11.83 16.30
N LEU A 198 -20.14 11.46 15.02
CA LEU A 198 -19.01 11.68 14.10
C LEU A 198 -18.64 13.17 14.04
N ARG A 199 -19.61 14.05 13.83
CA ARG A 199 -19.41 15.51 13.77
C ARG A 199 -18.75 16.09 15.03
N LYS A 200 -19.14 15.60 16.21
CA LYS A 200 -18.53 16.05 17.49
C LYS A 200 -17.04 15.77 17.60
N LYS A 201 -16.54 14.80 16.84
CA LYS A 201 -15.11 14.45 16.79
C LYS A 201 -14.34 15.26 15.76
N LEU A 202 -15.05 15.95 14.85
CA LEU A 202 -14.45 16.80 13.84
C LEU A 202 -14.25 18.21 14.40
N LYS A 203 -13.03 18.74 14.28
CA LYS A 203 -12.72 20.13 14.62
C LYS A 203 -13.42 21.11 13.65
N TYR A 204 -13.51 20.71 12.38
CA TYR A 204 -14.19 21.44 11.32
C TYR A 204 -15.20 20.50 10.66
N ASP A 205 -16.47 20.92 10.62
CA ASP A 205 -17.56 20.12 10.06
C ASP A 205 -17.65 20.31 8.53
N PHE A 206 -17.42 19.23 7.81
CA PHE A 206 -17.55 19.19 6.34
C PHE A 206 -18.70 18.30 5.87
N ILE A 207 -19.52 17.78 6.79
CA ILE A 207 -20.68 16.93 6.48
C ILE A 207 -21.94 17.80 6.42
N LYS A 208 -22.51 17.96 5.25
CA LYS A 208 -23.73 18.75 5.05
C LYS A 208 -24.98 17.89 5.20
N ASN A 209 -25.98 18.38 5.92
CA ASN A 209 -27.28 17.72 6.03
C ASN A 209 -28.17 18.20 4.87
N ILE A 210 -28.71 17.24 4.11
CA ILE A 210 -29.72 17.50 3.08
C ILE A 210 -31.07 17.07 3.66
N ARG A 211 -31.86 18.09 4.05
CA ARG A 211 -33.08 17.91 4.82
C ARG A 211 -34.05 16.91 4.18
N GLY A 212 -34.44 15.90 4.91
CA GLY A 212 -35.37 14.84 4.48
C GLY A 212 -34.78 13.77 3.57
N VAL A 213 -33.52 13.92 3.12
CA VAL A 213 -32.89 13.02 2.14
C VAL A 213 -31.70 12.25 2.74
N GLY A 214 -30.76 12.94 3.38
CA GLY A 214 -29.55 12.31 3.88
C GLY A 214 -28.41 13.30 4.12
N TYR A 215 -27.19 12.89 3.80
CA TYR A 215 -25.97 13.67 4.03
C TYR A 215 -25.08 13.71 2.81
N LYS A 216 -24.24 14.73 2.73
CA LYS A 216 -23.28 14.95 1.64
C LYS A 216 -21.97 15.50 2.21
N ILE A 217 -20.84 15.15 1.58
CA ILE A 217 -19.59 15.87 1.75
C ILE A 217 -19.19 16.53 0.44
N ASP A 218 -18.70 17.75 0.53
CA ASP A 218 -18.04 18.47 -0.56
C ASP A 218 -16.53 18.47 -0.25
N ILE A 219 -15.73 18.12 -1.23
CA ILE A 219 -14.26 18.06 -1.15
C ILE A 219 -13.70 19.16 -2.04
#